data_694a7ef955ac03372ed901f1184e4721
#
_entry.id   694a7ef955ac03372ed901f1184e4721
#
_cell.length_a   1.000
_cell.length_b   1.000
_cell.length_c   1.000
_cell.angle_alpha   90.00
_cell.angle_beta   90.00
_cell.angle_gamma   90.00
#
_symmetry.space_group_name_H-M   'P 1'
#
loop_
_entity.id
_entity.type
_entity.pdbx_description
1 polymer ?
#
loop_
_entity_poly.entity_id
_entity_poly.type
_entity_poly.pdbx_seq_one_letter_code
_entity_poly.pdbx_strand_id
1 'polypeptide(L)'
;MDNLKRNQIAVMNIQYKFFPLTKFLDDAAKNEVECIELWGAAPHFHPEDMTYHDITSVRHEIESRNLKLICYTPEQCIYPINLAAPYEAERRRSLKFFEDAIRVTSELGTDKMLVTVGTGYFDGSDYEEAWKYGKEGLMQLGDMAEHYGIMLALEVWRKDETNLINDLSSLQKMMRELEHKNIGAMLDTIPMALENKTPKDYLDVFGERLVHVHFIDGAPRGHLAWGDGILDMEGYLGQFDKYGYKNSLSLEITDGRYLMDPEKSIQQSVKRLFSVIK
;
A
#
# COMPACT_ATOMS: atom_id res chain seq x y z
N MET A 1 -10.16 -13.36 18.00
CA MET A 1 -10.77 -12.14 17.45
C MET A 1 -12.06 -12.52 16.77
N ASP A 2 -13.10 -11.69 16.87
CA ASP A 2 -14.44 -12.09 16.42
C ASP A 2 -14.85 -11.38 15.11
N ASN A 3 -14.31 -10.22 14.85
CA ASN A 3 -14.63 -9.42 13.65
C ASN A 3 -13.61 -9.58 12.53
N LEU A 4 -12.30 -9.66 12.84
CA LEU A 4 -11.26 -9.91 11.83
C LEU A 4 -11.33 -11.34 11.31
N LYS A 5 -11.11 -11.49 10.00
CA LYS A 5 -11.14 -12.77 9.30
C LYS A 5 -9.81 -13.03 8.59
N ARG A 6 -9.45 -14.31 8.39
CA ARG A 6 -8.22 -14.71 7.69
C ARG A 6 -8.13 -14.16 6.27
N ASN A 7 -9.25 -14.07 5.57
CA ASN A 7 -9.32 -13.52 4.21
C ASN A 7 -9.13 -12.00 4.13
N GLN A 8 -8.91 -11.30 5.26
CA GLN A 8 -8.44 -9.92 5.28
C GLN A 8 -6.91 -9.83 5.26
N ILE A 9 -6.20 -10.93 5.50
CA ILE A 9 -4.74 -10.96 5.42
C ILE A 9 -4.33 -11.11 3.96
N ALA A 10 -3.53 -10.17 3.48
CA ALA A 10 -2.94 -10.20 2.15
C ALA A 10 -1.41 -10.25 2.24
N VAL A 11 -0.77 -10.77 1.21
CA VAL A 11 0.69 -10.74 1.04
C VAL A 11 1.05 -10.01 -0.24
N MET A 12 2.22 -9.36 -0.25
CA MET A 12 2.72 -8.60 -1.39
C MET A 12 3.92 -9.30 -2.03
N ASN A 13 4.10 -9.14 -3.34
CA ASN A 13 5.16 -9.80 -4.11
C ASN A 13 6.53 -9.09 -4.05
N ILE A 14 6.67 -7.96 -3.39
CA ILE A 14 7.89 -7.13 -3.44
C ILE A 14 9.16 -7.85 -2.98
N GLN A 15 9.09 -8.70 -1.95
CA GLN A 15 10.25 -9.50 -1.51
C GLN A 15 10.66 -10.60 -2.50
N TYR A 16 9.78 -10.93 -3.47
CA TYR A 16 10.05 -11.92 -4.53
C TYR A 16 10.69 -11.32 -5.79
N LYS A 17 11.15 -10.08 -5.77
CA LYS A 17 11.67 -9.36 -6.96
C LYS A 17 12.82 -10.07 -7.72
N PHE A 18 13.43 -11.11 -7.15
CA PHE A 18 14.43 -11.94 -7.82
C PHE A 18 13.92 -13.34 -8.21
N PHE A 19 12.62 -13.58 -8.06
CA PHE A 19 11.95 -14.83 -8.43
C PHE A 19 10.82 -14.55 -9.43
N PRO A 20 10.35 -15.55 -10.21
CA PRO A 20 9.17 -15.36 -11.04
C PRO A 20 7.92 -15.01 -10.22
N LEU A 21 7.02 -14.19 -10.77
CA LEU A 21 5.74 -13.85 -10.13
C LEU A 21 4.94 -15.12 -9.78
N THR A 22 4.96 -16.13 -10.64
CA THR A 22 4.29 -17.42 -10.42
C THR A 22 4.74 -18.11 -9.13
N LYS A 23 6.04 -18.00 -8.77
CA LYS A 23 6.51 -18.56 -7.49
C LYS A 23 5.88 -17.85 -6.29
N PHE A 24 5.74 -16.52 -6.34
CA PHE A 24 5.05 -15.78 -5.28
C PHE A 24 3.59 -16.25 -5.15
N LEU A 25 2.89 -16.37 -6.28
CA LEU A 25 1.49 -16.79 -6.30
C LEU A 25 1.32 -18.22 -5.77
N ASP A 26 2.23 -19.13 -6.14
CA ASP A 26 2.24 -20.52 -5.65
C ASP A 26 2.50 -20.58 -4.14
N ASP A 27 3.47 -19.79 -3.64
CA ASP A 27 3.80 -19.74 -2.23
C ASP A 27 2.66 -19.09 -1.41
N ALA A 28 1.99 -18.06 -1.91
CA ALA A 28 0.82 -17.47 -1.26
C ALA A 28 -0.31 -18.51 -1.09
N ALA A 29 -0.67 -19.19 -2.18
CA ALA A 29 -1.69 -20.25 -2.16
C ALA A 29 -1.30 -21.42 -1.24
N LYS A 30 -0.04 -21.86 -1.27
CA LYS A 30 0.49 -22.93 -0.39
C LYS A 30 0.39 -22.58 1.09
N ASN A 31 0.55 -21.30 1.44
CA ASN A 31 0.43 -20.80 2.82
C ASN A 31 -1.02 -20.44 3.20
N GLU A 32 -2.01 -20.88 2.43
CA GLU A 32 -3.45 -20.68 2.71
C GLU A 32 -3.87 -19.20 2.75
N VAL A 33 -3.12 -18.32 2.05
CA VAL A 33 -3.50 -16.92 1.88
C VAL A 33 -4.47 -16.81 0.71
N GLU A 34 -5.59 -16.12 0.93
CA GLU A 34 -6.62 -15.93 -0.09
C GLU A 34 -6.48 -14.61 -0.84
N CYS A 35 -5.77 -13.63 -0.27
CA CYS A 35 -5.67 -12.29 -0.79
C CYS A 35 -4.21 -11.89 -1.05
N ILE A 36 -3.99 -11.19 -2.16
CA ILE A 36 -2.69 -10.62 -2.49
C ILE A 36 -2.81 -9.14 -2.84
N GLU A 37 -1.73 -8.44 -2.62
CA GLU A 37 -1.45 -7.12 -3.15
C GLU A 37 -0.36 -7.24 -4.21
N LEU A 38 -0.54 -6.59 -5.37
CA LEU A 38 0.41 -6.65 -6.47
C LEU A 38 1.27 -5.40 -6.49
N TRP A 39 2.54 -5.52 -6.13
CA TRP A 39 3.56 -4.51 -6.39
C TRP A 39 3.90 -4.47 -7.87
N GLY A 40 3.73 -3.30 -8.46
CA GLY A 40 3.80 -3.03 -9.87
C GLY A 40 5.15 -2.50 -10.33
N ALA A 41 6.18 -3.35 -10.29
CA ALA A 41 7.50 -3.06 -10.82
C ALA A 41 8.13 -4.26 -11.53
N ALA A 42 9.15 -4.00 -12.34
CA ALA A 42 9.97 -5.05 -12.93
C ALA A 42 10.69 -5.86 -11.82
N PRO A 43 10.88 -7.17 -12.01
CA PRO A 43 10.59 -7.94 -13.22
C PRO A 43 9.16 -8.51 -13.28
N HIS A 44 8.32 -8.27 -12.27
CA HIS A 44 7.01 -8.92 -12.19
C HIS A 44 5.97 -8.26 -13.08
N PHE A 45 5.81 -6.94 -12.92
CA PHE A 45 4.73 -6.19 -13.54
C PHE A 45 5.07 -4.69 -13.56
N HIS A 46 5.68 -4.19 -14.63
CA HIS A 46 5.86 -2.75 -14.82
C HIS A 46 4.76 -2.23 -15.74
N PRO A 47 3.92 -1.28 -15.29
CA PRO A 47 2.70 -0.89 -16.05
C PRO A 47 2.99 -0.37 -17.45
N GLU A 48 4.11 0.33 -17.67
CA GLU A 48 4.51 0.86 -18.98
C GLU A 48 4.96 -0.22 -19.98
N ASP A 49 5.35 -1.42 -19.50
CA ASP A 49 5.79 -2.54 -20.33
C ASP A 49 4.65 -3.50 -20.68
N MET A 50 3.45 -3.33 -20.05
CA MET A 50 2.35 -4.28 -20.15
C MET A 50 1.33 -3.90 -21.21
N THR A 51 1.06 -4.84 -22.11
CA THR A 51 -0.11 -4.77 -22.97
C THR A 51 -1.37 -5.22 -22.23
N TYR A 52 -2.54 -4.93 -22.77
CA TYR A 52 -3.81 -5.46 -22.23
C TYR A 52 -3.80 -6.99 -22.10
N HIS A 53 -3.20 -7.68 -23.04
CA HIS A 53 -3.06 -9.15 -23.02
C HIS A 53 -2.20 -9.60 -21.83
N ASP A 54 -1.09 -8.92 -21.55
CA ASP A 54 -0.21 -9.24 -20.42
C ASP A 54 -0.92 -9.02 -19.09
N ILE A 55 -1.65 -7.92 -18.94
CA ILE A 55 -2.45 -7.60 -17.75
C ILE A 55 -3.51 -8.70 -17.54
N THR A 56 -4.22 -9.09 -18.58
CA THR A 56 -5.23 -10.16 -18.50
C THR A 56 -4.59 -11.50 -18.14
N SER A 57 -3.39 -11.80 -18.65
CA SER A 57 -2.65 -13.01 -18.29
C SER A 57 -2.27 -13.04 -16.82
N VAL A 58 -1.77 -11.93 -16.27
CA VAL A 58 -1.45 -11.83 -14.83
C VAL A 58 -2.70 -12.01 -13.98
N ARG A 59 -3.80 -11.39 -14.36
CA ARG A 59 -5.09 -11.59 -13.69
C ARG A 59 -5.50 -13.07 -13.69
N HIS A 60 -5.38 -13.75 -14.81
CA HIS A 60 -5.67 -15.19 -14.93
C HIS A 60 -4.76 -16.05 -14.05
N GLU A 61 -3.46 -15.74 -13.97
CA GLU A 61 -2.52 -16.44 -13.09
C GLU A 61 -2.91 -16.31 -11.61
N ILE A 62 -3.39 -15.14 -11.19
CA ILE A 62 -3.89 -14.89 -9.84
C ILE A 62 -5.17 -15.72 -9.59
N GLU A 63 -6.17 -15.58 -10.45
CA GLU A 63 -7.49 -16.24 -10.33
C GLU A 63 -7.38 -17.77 -10.37
N SER A 64 -6.46 -18.32 -11.19
CA SER A 64 -6.26 -19.78 -11.33
C SER A 64 -5.79 -20.47 -10.05
N ARG A 65 -5.26 -19.70 -9.10
CA ARG A 65 -4.83 -20.17 -7.77
C ARG A 65 -5.86 -19.89 -6.67
N ASN A 66 -7.07 -19.46 -7.03
CA ASN A 66 -8.11 -18.98 -6.11
C ASN A 66 -7.64 -17.80 -5.24
N LEU A 67 -6.71 -17.00 -5.73
CA LEU A 67 -6.26 -15.78 -5.07
C LEU A 67 -7.09 -14.59 -5.53
N LYS A 68 -7.31 -13.63 -4.63
CA LYS A 68 -7.98 -12.36 -4.90
C LYS A 68 -6.97 -11.22 -4.84
N LEU A 69 -6.89 -10.42 -5.90
CA LEU A 69 -6.15 -9.17 -5.89
C LEU A 69 -6.97 -8.11 -5.15
N ILE A 70 -6.42 -7.54 -4.06
CA ILE A 70 -7.14 -6.57 -3.22
C ILE A 70 -6.61 -5.15 -3.35
N CYS A 71 -5.41 -4.98 -3.87
CA CYS A 71 -4.80 -3.68 -4.13
C CYS A 71 -3.70 -3.81 -5.19
N TYR A 72 -3.59 -2.81 -6.06
CA TYR A 72 -2.45 -2.63 -6.94
C TYR A 72 -1.58 -1.49 -6.42
N THR A 73 -0.28 -1.75 -6.24
CA THR A 73 0.69 -0.79 -5.72
C THR A 73 1.75 -0.53 -6.78
N PRO A 74 1.54 0.49 -7.66
CA PRO A 74 2.56 0.87 -8.64
C PRO A 74 3.83 1.34 -7.93
N GLU A 75 5.00 1.03 -8.46
CA GLU A 75 6.29 1.50 -7.90
C GLU A 75 6.34 3.02 -7.88
N GLN A 76 6.60 3.59 -6.72
CA GLN A 76 6.52 5.02 -6.47
C GLN A 76 7.83 5.62 -5.93
N CYS A 77 8.96 5.24 -6.52
CA CYS A 77 10.22 5.92 -6.19
C CYS A 77 10.08 7.43 -6.39
N ILE A 78 10.21 8.22 -5.35
CA ILE A 78 9.97 9.67 -5.32
C ILE A 78 10.77 10.45 -6.38
N TYR A 79 11.99 10.05 -6.65
CA TYR A 79 12.83 10.78 -7.60
C TYR A 79 12.36 10.70 -9.07
N PRO A 80 11.71 9.63 -9.59
CA PRO A 80 11.07 9.66 -10.90
C PRO A 80 9.59 10.05 -10.85
N ILE A 81 8.88 9.77 -9.74
CA ILE A 81 7.42 9.93 -9.62
C ILE A 81 7.10 10.81 -8.41
N ASN A 82 6.77 12.08 -8.68
CA ASN A 82 6.53 13.07 -7.63
C ASN A 82 5.44 14.06 -8.09
N LEU A 83 4.24 13.95 -7.54
CA LEU A 83 3.13 14.86 -7.82
C LEU A 83 3.38 16.28 -7.29
N ALA A 84 4.24 16.39 -6.29
CA ALA A 84 4.59 17.64 -5.62
C ALA A 84 5.84 18.33 -6.20
N ALA A 85 6.45 17.75 -7.23
CA ALA A 85 7.71 18.25 -7.80
C ALA A 85 7.65 19.72 -8.20
N PRO A 86 8.74 20.49 -8.06
CA PRO A 86 8.78 21.92 -8.44
C PRO A 86 8.65 22.12 -9.95
N TYR A 87 9.10 21.15 -10.76
CA TYR A 87 9.08 21.24 -12.22
C TYR A 87 7.78 20.67 -12.80
N GLU A 88 7.06 21.46 -13.59
CA GLU A 88 5.79 21.06 -14.21
C GLU A 88 5.91 19.79 -15.08
N ALA A 89 7.03 19.64 -15.82
CA ALA A 89 7.25 18.46 -16.66
C ALA A 89 7.30 17.16 -15.83
N GLU A 90 7.86 17.21 -14.63
CA GLU A 90 7.94 16.10 -13.70
C GLU A 90 6.56 15.79 -13.11
N ARG A 91 5.81 16.81 -12.69
CA ARG A 91 4.43 16.62 -12.21
C ARG A 91 3.53 16.01 -13.29
N ARG A 92 3.60 16.47 -14.54
CA ARG A 92 2.84 15.90 -15.65
C ARG A 92 3.21 14.45 -15.94
N ARG A 93 4.49 14.09 -15.90
CA ARG A 93 4.95 12.71 -16.03
C ARG A 93 4.40 11.85 -14.89
N SER A 94 4.47 12.34 -13.66
CA SER A 94 3.99 11.63 -12.48
C SER A 94 2.47 11.44 -12.51
N LEU A 95 1.73 12.48 -12.91
CA LEU A 95 0.29 12.39 -13.09
C LEU A 95 -0.08 11.33 -14.13
N LYS A 96 0.57 11.37 -15.30
CA LYS A 96 0.36 10.39 -16.36
C LYS A 96 0.65 8.96 -15.91
N PHE A 97 1.72 8.76 -15.15
CA PHE A 97 2.07 7.45 -14.58
C PHE A 97 0.92 6.90 -13.70
N PHE A 98 0.38 7.71 -12.80
CA PHE A 98 -0.73 7.28 -11.95
C PHE A 98 -2.05 7.12 -12.72
N GLU A 99 -2.31 7.94 -13.73
CA GLU A 99 -3.47 7.76 -14.63
C GLU A 99 -3.41 6.40 -15.33
N ASP A 100 -2.26 6.02 -15.87
CA ASP A 100 -2.06 4.70 -16.47
C ASP A 100 -2.20 3.58 -15.43
N ALA A 101 -1.70 3.79 -14.22
CA ALA A 101 -1.84 2.84 -13.12
C ALA A 101 -3.31 2.65 -12.67
N ILE A 102 -4.14 3.71 -12.66
CA ILE A 102 -5.58 3.60 -12.39
C ILE A 102 -6.26 2.73 -13.44
N ARG A 103 -5.96 2.93 -14.74
CA ARG A 103 -6.49 2.09 -15.83
C ARG A 103 -6.07 0.64 -15.65
N VAL A 104 -4.79 0.39 -15.39
CA VAL A 104 -4.24 -0.95 -15.13
C VAL A 104 -4.93 -1.60 -13.92
N THR A 105 -5.19 -0.86 -12.85
CA THR A 105 -5.91 -1.35 -11.67
C THR A 105 -7.28 -1.91 -12.03
N SER A 106 -8.03 -1.17 -12.86
CA SER A 106 -9.33 -1.60 -13.37
C SER A 106 -9.23 -2.86 -14.24
N GLU A 107 -8.24 -2.93 -15.14
CA GLU A 107 -8.01 -4.08 -16.03
C GLU A 107 -7.57 -5.33 -15.26
N LEU A 108 -6.82 -5.17 -14.16
CA LEU A 108 -6.46 -6.25 -13.23
C LEU A 108 -7.66 -6.78 -12.43
N GLY A 109 -8.78 -6.05 -12.41
CA GLY A 109 -10.01 -6.46 -11.74
C GLY A 109 -10.00 -6.23 -10.23
N THR A 110 -9.21 -5.27 -9.73
CA THR A 110 -9.27 -4.77 -8.36
C THR A 110 -9.80 -3.34 -8.32
N ASP A 111 -10.35 -2.94 -7.21
CA ASP A 111 -10.98 -1.63 -7.00
C ASP A 111 -10.14 -0.69 -6.12
N LYS A 112 -8.90 -1.04 -5.84
CA LYS A 112 -8.01 -0.26 -4.97
C LYS A 112 -6.62 -0.11 -5.56
N MET A 113 -6.07 1.11 -5.44
CA MET A 113 -4.70 1.43 -5.82
C MET A 113 -4.03 2.28 -4.74
N LEU A 114 -2.79 1.96 -4.40
CA LEU A 114 -1.97 2.79 -3.53
C LEU A 114 -1.46 4.02 -4.28
N VAL A 115 -1.44 5.17 -3.61
CA VAL A 115 -0.91 6.43 -4.13
C VAL A 115 -0.17 7.19 -3.04
N THR A 116 0.89 7.92 -3.42
CA THR A 116 1.59 8.88 -2.56
C THR A 116 1.55 10.27 -3.16
N VAL A 117 1.79 11.28 -2.34
CA VAL A 117 1.80 12.68 -2.79
C VAL A 117 3.14 13.10 -3.39
N GLY A 118 4.23 12.39 -3.03
CA GLY A 118 5.60 12.79 -3.35
C GLY A 118 6.24 13.63 -2.25
N THR A 119 7.17 14.50 -2.60
CA THR A 119 7.95 15.31 -1.65
C THR A 119 8.27 16.70 -2.19
N GLY A 120 8.40 17.70 -1.30
CA GLY A 120 9.10 18.95 -1.56
C GLY A 120 10.57 18.89 -1.14
N TYR A 121 11.29 20.01 -1.19
CA TYR A 121 12.65 20.09 -0.68
C TYR A 121 12.68 20.00 0.86
N PHE A 122 13.61 19.22 1.40
CA PHE A 122 13.70 18.97 2.84
C PHE A 122 14.17 20.19 3.66
N ASP A 123 14.71 21.23 3.02
CA ASP A 123 14.97 22.53 3.63
C ASP A 123 13.68 23.37 3.80
N GLY A 124 12.56 22.89 3.26
CA GLY A 124 11.24 23.52 3.36
C GLY A 124 11.06 24.74 2.47
N SER A 125 12.02 25.05 1.57
CA SER A 125 11.99 26.25 0.74
C SER A 125 10.80 26.33 -0.22
N ASP A 126 10.19 25.18 -0.56
CA ASP A 126 9.04 25.06 -1.47
C ASP A 126 7.81 24.38 -0.84
N TYR A 127 7.77 24.24 0.49
CA TYR A 127 6.76 23.40 1.17
C TYR A 127 5.32 23.73 0.76
N GLU A 128 4.94 25.02 0.74
CA GLU A 128 3.56 25.42 0.43
C GLU A 128 3.20 25.15 -1.04
N GLU A 129 4.17 25.37 -1.96
CA GLU A 129 3.97 25.05 -3.37
C GLU A 129 3.91 23.54 -3.61
N ALA A 130 4.81 22.77 -3.00
CA ALA A 130 4.82 21.31 -3.09
C ALA A 130 3.53 20.72 -2.55
N TRP A 131 3.04 21.20 -1.39
CA TRP A 131 1.74 20.81 -0.82
C TRP A 131 0.59 21.09 -1.78
N LYS A 132 0.56 22.30 -2.35
CA LYS A 132 -0.45 22.69 -3.34
C LYS A 132 -0.42 21.81 -4.58
N TYR A 133 0.76 21.58 -5.18
CA TYR A 133 0.90 20.75 -6.37
C TYR A 133 0.51 19.30 -6.11
N GLY A 134 0.95 18.74 -5.00
CA GLY A 134 0.55 17.39 -4.58
C GLY A 134 -0.94 17.24 -4.42
N LYS A 135 -1.60 18.22 -3.77
CA LYS A 135 -3.07 18.26 -3.62
C LYS A 135 -3.78 18.34 -4.98
N GLU A 136 -3.34 19.24 -5.86
CA GLU A 136 -3.93 19.39 -7.20
C GLU A 136 -3.79 18.10 -8.02
N GLY A 137 -2.63 17.42 -7.95
CA GLY A 137 -2.42 16.12 -8.59
C GLY A 137 -3.34 15.04 -8.03
N LEU A 138 -3.45 14.93 -6.71
CA LEU A 138 -4.33 13.96 -6.06
C LEU A 138 -5.82 14.20 -6.41
N MET A 139 -6.26 15.45 -6.51
CA MET A 139 -7.64 15.76 -6.93
C MET A 139 -7.92 15.26 -8.36
N GLN A 140 -7.02 15.51 -9.31
CA GLN A 140 -7.15 15.02 -10.69
C GLN A 140 -7.20 13.49 -10.74
N LEU A 141 -6.32 12.82 -9.96
CA LEU A 141 -6.33 11.35 -9.85
C LEU A 141 -7.61 10.84 -9.20
N GLY A 142 -8.14 11.55 -8.21
CA GLY A 142 -9.43 11.23 -7.57
C GLY A 142 -10.59 11.23 -8.56
N ASP A 143 -10.69 12.27 -9.40
CA ASP A 143 -11.70 12.38 -10.45
C ASP A 143 -11.60 11.22 -11.46
N MET A 144 -10.38 10.87 -11.87
CA MET A 144 -10.16 9.74 -12.76
C MET A 144 -10.50 8.42 -12.07
N ALA A 145 -10.07 8.22 -10.83
CA ALA A 145 -10.35 7.03 -10.05
C ALA A 145 -11.86 6.82 -9.86
N GLU A 146 -12.64 7.91 -9.67
CA GLU A 146 -14.10 7.85 -9.64
C GLU A 146 -14.68 7.29 -10.95
N HIS A 147 -14.18 7.75 -12.10
CA HIS A 147 -14.61 7.26 -13.42
C HIS A 147 -14.39 5.75 -13.59
N TYR A 148 -13.29 5.22 -13.06
CA TYR A 148 -12.96 3.79 -13.13
C TYR A 148 -13.50 2.97 -11.94
N GLY A 149 -14.16 3.60 -10.96
CA GLY A 149 -14.63 2.93 -9.75
C GLY A 149 -13.51 2.47 -8.82
N ILE A 150 -12.35 3.14 -8.86
CA ILE A 150 -11.17 2.81 -8.05
C ILE A 150 -11.12 3.69 -6.80
N MET A 151 -10.74 3.10 -5.68
CA MET A 151 -10.39 3.79 -4.44
C MET A 151 -8.88 4.00 -4.38
N LEU A 152 -8.43 5.24 -4.30
CA LEU A 152 -7.04 5.57 -4.06
C LEU A 152 -6.76 5.49 -2.55
N ALA A 153 -5.80 4.65 -2.16
CA ALA A 153 -5.31 4.53 -0.79
C ALA A 153 -4.09 5.45 -0.63
N LEU A 154 -4.29 6.62 -0.01
CA LEU A 154 -3.25 7.61 0.21
C LEU A 154 -2.40 7.25 1.42
N GLU A 155 -1.16 6.87 1.17
CA GLU A 155 -0.23 6.37 2.17
C GLU A 155 0.51 7.49 2.90
N VAL A 156 0.72 7.30 4.20
CA VAL A 156 1.66 8.08 5.00
C VAL A 156 3.04 7.43 4.95
N TRP A 157 4.07 8.20 4.62
CA TRP A 157 5.46 7.73 4.53
C TRP A 157 6.29 8.23 5.71
N ARG A 158 7.51 7.69 5.85
CA ARG A 158 8.42 8.13 6.90
C ARG A 158 8.97 9.54 6.64
N LYS A 159 9.40 10.23 7.70
CA LYS A 159 10.00 11.58 7.63
C LYS A 159 11.30 11.67 6.84
N ASP A 160 11.95 10.54 6.57
CA ASP A 160 13.14 10.45 5.73
C ASP A 160 12.80 10.12 4.26
N GLU A 161 11.54 9.94 3.93
CA GLU A 161 11.05 9.70 2.56
C GLU A 161 10.31 10.91 2.00
N THR A 162 9.56 11.61 2.84
CA THR A 162 8.84 12.83 2.42
C THR A 162 8.76 13.85 3.55
N ASN A 163 8.69 15.13 3.19
CA ASN A 163 8.40 16.21 4.12
C ASN A 163 6.92 16.67 4.06
N LEU A 164 6.07 16.00 3.26
CA LEU A 164 4.67 16.37 3.09
C LEU A 164 3.73 15.52 3.94
N ILE A 165 3.41 14.30 3.53
CA ILE A 165 2.52 13.40 4.27
C ILE A 165 3.37 12.34 4.97
N ASN A 166 3.85 12.68 6.17
CA ASN A 166 4.79 11.86 6.93
C ASN A 166 4.38 11.59 8.37
N ASP A 167 3.15 11.94 8.71
CA ASP A 167 2.52 11.66 10.00
C ASP A 167 0.98 11.68 9.90
N LEU A 168 0.31 11.22 10.95
CA LEU A 168 -1.15 11.20 11.04
C LEU A 168 -1.76 12.60 10.84
N SER A 169 -1.11 13.64 11.35
CA SER A 169 -1.61 15.02 11.29
C SER A 169 -1.59 15.56 9.85
N SER A 170 -0.50 15.36 9.13
CA SER A 170 -0.36 15.77 7.72
C SER A 170 -1.29 14.98 6.81
N LEU A 171 -1.46 13.66 7.04
CA LEU A 171 -2.45 12.87 6.31
C LEU A 171 -3.87 13.39 6.58
N GLN A 172 -4.22 13.67 7.84
CA GLN A 172 -5.52 14.22 8.20
C GLN A 172 -5.77 15.59 7.54
N LYS A 173 -4.75 16.47 7.52
CA LYS A 173 -4.82 17.78 6.84
C LYS A 173 -5.10 17.60 5.36
N MET A 174 -4.34 16.75 4.66
CA MET A 174 -4.52 16.50 3.22
C MET A 174 -5.91 15.92 2.94
N MET A 175 -6.34 14.92 3.69
CA MET A 175 -7.67 14.29 3.52
C MET A 175 -8.84 15.27 3.73
N ARG A 176 -8.70 16.26 4.63
CA ARG A 176 -9.69 17.34 4.81
C ARG A 176 -9.71 18.32 3.65
N GLU A 177 -8.54 18.63 3.09
CA GLU A 177 -8.42 19.58 1.99
C GLU A 177 -8.85 18.97 0.63
N LEU A 178 -8.74 17.66 0.48
CA LEU A 178 -9.15 16.93 -0.72
C LEU A 178 -10.68 16.74 -0.76
N GLU A 179 -11.31 16.35 0.37
CA GLU A 179 -12.75 16.02 0.48
C GLU A 179 -13.27 15.12 -0.66
N HIS A 180 -12.40 14.26 -1.25
CA HIS A 180 -12.75 13.43 -2.38
C HIS A 180 -13.18 12.02 -1.93
N LYS A 181 -14.33 11.54 -2.45
CA LYS A 181 -14.91 10.25 -2.03
C LYS A 181 -14.08 9.02 -2.46
N ASN A 182 -13.34 9.13 -3.56
CA ASN A 182 -12.48 8.05 -4.09
C ASN A 182 -11.02 8.15 -3.63
N ILE A 183 -10.73 8.93 -2.58
CA ILE A 183 -9.44 8.96 -1.90
C ILE A 183 -9.69 8.62 -0.44
N GLY A 184 -9.11 7.50 0.02
CA GLY A 184 -9.13 7.05 1.40
C GLY A 184 -7.74 7.14 2.03
N ALA A 185 -7.70 7.15 3.36
CA ALA A 185 -6.45 7.12 4.12
C ALA A 185 -5.87 5.69 4.15
N MET A 186 -4.56 5.59 4.17
CA MET A 186 -3.85 4.34 4.36
C MET A 186 -2.88 4.46 5.54
N LEU A 187 -2.73 3.37 6.27
CA LEU A 187 -1.82 3.23 7.38
C LEU A 187 -0.72 2.25 7.01
N ASP A 188 0.53 2.62 7.25
CA ASP A 188 1.64 1.68 7.36
C ASP A 188 2.08 1.62 8.85
N THR A 189 2.26 0.40 9.35
CA THR A 189 2.62 0.18 10.77
C THR A 189 3.99 0.74 11.14
N ILE A 190 4.90 0.93 10.18
CA ILE A 190 6.25 1.47 10.46
C ILE A 190 6.23 2.98 10.70
N PRO A 191 5.77 3.86 9.77
CA PRO A 191 5.65 5.28 10.08
C PRO A 191 4.72 5.53 11.27
N MET A 192 3.63 4.79 11.41
CA MET A 192 2.74 4.87 12.58
C MET A 192 3.50 4.63 13.90
N ALA A 193 4.28 3.54 13.98
CA ALA A 193 5.04 3.20 15.20
C ALA A 193 6.17 4.19 15.49
N LEU A 194 6.82 4.74 14.46
CA LEU A 194 7.85 5.78 14.60
C LEU A 194 7.30 7.09 15.18
N GLU A 195 6.00 7.33 15.03
CA GLU A 195 5.28 8.46 15.67
C GLU A 195 4.77 8.14 17.09
N ASN A 196 5.02 6.94 17.60
CA ASN A 196 4.41 6.42 18.83
C ASN A 196 2.88 6.41 18.77
N LYS A 197 2.31 6.15 17.58
CA LYS A 197 0.89 5.97 17.34
C LYS A 197 0.52 4.49 17.26
N THR A 198 -0.78 4.22 17.26
CA THR A 198 -1.35 2.88 17.17
C THR A 198 -2.47 2.88 16.11
N PRO A 199 -2.94 1.71 15.64
CA PRO A 199 -4.08 1.65 14.72
C PRO A 199 -5.31 2.40 15.25
N LYS A 200 -5.52 2.42 16.57
CA LYS A 200 -6.61 3.17 17.21
C LYS A 200 -6.58 4.66 16.83
N ASP A 201 -5.41 5.30 16.82
CA ASP A 201 -5.28 6.73 16.51
C ASP A 201 -5.77 7.03 15.08
N TYR A 202 -5.43 6.16 14.13
CA TYR A 202 -5.88 6.27 12.73
C TYR A 202 -7.37 5.95 12.58
N LEU A 203 -7.86 4.91 13.27
CA LEU A 203 -9.28 4.52 13.25
C LEU A 203 -10.18 5.58 13.88
N ASP A 204 -9.74 6.27 14.94
CA ASP A 204 -10.47 7.38 15.55
C ASP A 204 -10.61 8.59 14.60
N VAL A 205 -9.59 8.82 13.74
CA VAL A 205 -9.57 9.95 12.82
C VAL A 205 -10.33 9.64 11.52
N PHE A 206 -10.12 8.46 10.95
CA PHE A 206 -10.58 8.16 9.60
C PHE A 206 -11.79 7.23 9.55
N GLY A 207 -12.00 6.38 10.58
CA GLY A 207 -13.10 5.41 10.60
C GLY A 207 -13.12 4.55 9.33
N GLU A 208 -14.25 4.54 8.62
CA GLU A 208 -14.41 3.79 7.36
C GLU A 208 -13.57 4.35 6.19
N ARG A 209 -13.05 5.57 6.32
CA ARG A 209 -12.12 6.14 5.34
C ARG A 209 -10.68 5.63 5.47
N LEU A 210 -10.36 4.81 6.48
CA LEU A 210 -9.13 4.01 6.50
C LEU A 210 -9.35 2.79 5.59
N VAL A 211 -8.89 2.89 4.35
CA VAL A 211 -9.26 1.94 3.30
C VAL A 211 -8.24 0.83 3.06
N HIS A 212 -7.00 0.99 3.56
CA HIS A 212 -5.94 0.00 3.40
C HIS A 212 -4.92 0.10 4.53
N VAL A 213 -4.19 -1.00 4.78
CA VAL A 213 -3.14 -1.08 5.80
C VAL A 213 -2.00 -1.95 5.32
N HIS A 214 -0.77 -1.44 5.36
CA HIS A 214 0.42 -2.25 5.40
C HIS A 214 0.68 -2.68 6.85
N PHE A 215 0.59 -3.98 7.09
CA PHE A 215 0.63 -4.57 8.41
C PHE A 215 1.86 -5.46 8.58
N ILE A 216 2.97 -4.84 8.91
CA ILE A 216 4.29 -5.49 9.03
C ILE A 216 4.93 -5.19 10.37
N ASP A 217 5.93 -6.00 10.75
CA ASP A 217 6.76 -5.80 11.92
C ASP A 217 7.94 -4.86 11.64
N GLY A 218 8.55 -4.33 12.68
CA GLY A 218 9.73 -3.46 12.59
C GLY A 218 10.52 -3.39 13.90
N ALA A 219 11.76 -2.87 13.83
CA ALA A 219 12.63 -2.77 15.01
C ALA A 219 13.43 -1.44 15.10
N PRO A 220 12.81 -0.27 15.33
CA PRO A 220 11.47 0.14 14.98
C PRO A 220 11.28 0.36 13.47
N ARG A 221 12.38 0.42 12.69
CA ARG A 221 12.41 0.50 11.22
C ARG A 221 12.46 -0.89 10.59
N GLY A 222 12.30 -0.91 9.29
CA GLY A 222 12.34 -2.12 8.48
C GLY A 222 10.96 -2.74 8.34
N HIS A 223 10.70 -3.30 7.17
CA HIS A 223 9.48 -4.03 6.87
C HIS A 223 9.76 -5.51 7.07
N LEU A 224 9.58 -5.95 8.32
CA LEU A 224 9.94 -7.29 8.77
C LEU A 224 8.75 -8.25 8.79
N ALA A 225 9.04 -9.53 8.68
CA ALA A 225 8.06 -10.55 8.98
C ALA A 225 7.66 -10.48 10.46
N TRP A 226 6.38 -10.70 10.75
CA TRP A 226 5.89 -10.70 12.13
C TRP A 226 6.66 -11.68 13.01
N GLY A 227 7.25 -11.13 14.08
CA GLY A 227 8.07 -11.82 15.07
C GLY A 227 9.58 -11.64 14.89
N ASP A 228 10.03 -10.90 13.88
CA ASP A 228 11.43 -10.51 13.69
C ASP A 228 11.69 -9.06 14.16
N GLY A 229 10.64 -8.31 14.50
CA GLY A 229 10.68 -6.98 15.07
C GLY A 229 10.22 -6.91 16.52
N ILE A 230 9.71 -5.74 16.90
CA ILE A 230 9.31 -5.44 18.29
C ILE A 230 7.88 -4.90 18.40
N LEU A 231 7.12 -4.81 17.29
CA LEU A 231 5.79 -4.23 17.31
C LEU A 231 4.76 -5.18 17.94
N ASP A 232 3.75 -4.62 18.58
CA ASP A 232 2.69 -5.37 19.26
C ASP A 232 1.61 -5.85 18.29
N MET A 233 1.89 -6.95 17.59
CA MET A 233 0.97 -7.55 16.61
C MET A 233 -0.42 -7.80 17.18
N GLU A 234 -0.50 -8.46 18.35
CA GLU A 234 -1.78 -8.85 18.93
C GLU A 234 -2.59 -7.65 19.43
N GLY A 235 -1.90 -6.67 20.05
CA GLY A 235 -2.53 -5.41 20.47
C GLY A 235 -3.07 -4.62 19.28
N TYR A 236 -2.33 -4.55 18.17
CA TYR A 236 -2.78 -3.89 16.95
C TYR A 236 -3.97 -4.60 16.30
N LEU A 237 -3.90 -5.93 16.16
CA LEU A 237 -5.03 -6.72 15.66
C LEU A 237 -6.27 -6.56 16.56
N GLY A 238 -6.09 -6.54 17.89
CA GLY A 238 -7.18 -6.31 18.84
C GLY A 238 -7.87 -4.95 18.64
N GLN A 239 -7.12 -3.93 18.25
CA GLN A 239 -7.68 -2.61 17.92
C GLN A 239 -8.49 -2.66 16.62
N PHE A 240 -7.96 -3.25 15.54
CA PHE A 240 -8.72 -3.44 14.29
C PHE A 240 -10.00 -4.27 14.51
N ASP A 241 -9.91 -5.35 15.28
CA ASP A 241 -11.06 -6.19 15.63
C ASP A 241 -12.14 -5.42 16.39
N LYS A 242 -11.74 -4.65 17.42
CA LYS A 242 -12.64 -3.82 18.23
C LYS A 242 -13.39 -2.76 17.41
N TYR A 243 -12.73 -2.15 16.43
CA TYR A 243 -13.32 -1.14 15.54
C TYR A 243 -14.11 -1.76 14.38
N GLY A 244 -14.08 -3.09 14.25
CA GLY A 244 -14.76 -3.78 13.16
C GLY A 244 -14.19 -3.44 11.79
N TYR A 245 -12.86 -3.28 11.69
CA TYR A 245 -12.16 -2.99 10.44
C TYR A 245 -12.43 -4.08 9.41
N LYS A 246 -12.84 -3.68 8.20
CA LYS A 246 -13.33 -4.62 7.17
C LYS A 246 -12.41 -4.75 5.96
N ASN A 247 -11.44 -3.83 5.81
CA ASN A 247 -10.50 -3.87 4.69
C ASN A 247 -9.32 -4.79 4.99
N SER A 248 -8.40 -4.90 4.05
CA SER A 248 -7.27 -5.83 4.15
C SER A 248 -6.13 -5.28 5.00
N LEU A 249 -5.40 -6.21 5.60
CA LEU A 249 -4.11 -6.02 6.27
C LEU A 249 -3.06 -6.72 5.41
N SER A 250 -2.25 -5.95 4.69
CA SER A 250 -1.30 -6.46 3.70
C SER A 250 0.12 -6.53 4.25
N LEU A 251 0.82 -7.61 3.98
CA LEU A 251 2.19 -7.85 4.43
C LEU A 251 3.18 -7.32 3.38
N GLU A 252 3.54 -6.05 3.47
CA GLU A 252 4.61 -5.44 2.66
C GLU A 252 5.99 -5.72 3.27
N ILE A 253 6.48 -6.93 3.15
CA ILE A 253 7.79 -7.31 3.68
C ILE A 253 8.86 -6.96 2.64
N THR A 254 9.83 -6.09 3.00
CA THR A 254 10.85 -5.60 2.04
C THR A 254 12.29 -5.82 2.50
N ASP A 255 12.51 -6.24 3.77
CA ASP A 255 13.87 -6.37 4.32
C ASP A 255 14.72 -7.38 3.55
N GLY A 256 15.97 -6.99 3.26
CA GLY A 256 16.89 -7.76 2.45
C GLY A 256 17.23 -9.16 3.00
N ARG A 257 17.00 -9.41 4.29
CA ARG A 257 17.24 -10.73 4.91
C ARG A 257 16.38 -11.85 4.32
N TYR A 258 15.24 -11.53 3.71
CA TYR A 258 14.29 -12.49 3.13
C TYR A 258 14.51 -12.77 1.64
N LEU A 259 15.38 -12.01 0.96
CA LEU A 259 15.53 -12.06 -0.50
C LEU A 259 15.97 -13.43 -1.04
N MET A 260 16.63 -14.27 -0.25
CA MET A 260 17.07 -15.60 -0.69
C MET A 260 16.05 -16.70 -0.36
N ASP A 261 15.13 -16.46 0.57
CA ASP A 261 14.07 -17.38 0.99
C ASP A 261 12.83 -16.59 1.37
N PRO A 262 12.16 -15.96 0.37
CA PRO A 262 11.04 -15.06 0.64
C PRO A 262 9.79 -15.78 1.17
N GLU A 263 9.58 -17.06 0.82
CA GLU A 263 8.45 -17.86 1.33
C GLU A 263 8.46 -17.93 2.86
N LYS A 264 9.63 -18.05 3.47
CA LYS A 264 9.77 -18.16 4.92
C LYS A 264 9.18 -16.96 5.66
N SER A 265 9.32 -15.75 5.11
CA SER A 265 8.76 -14.53 5.70
C SER A 265 7.23 -14.51 5.67
N ILE A 266 6.63 -14.99 4.57
CA ILE A 266 5.18 -15.17 4.46
C ILE A 266 4.72 -16.23 5.46
N GLN A 267 5.32 -17.43 5.42
CA GLN A 267 4.95 -18.53 6.29
C GLN A 267 5.00 -18.15 7.77
N GLN A 268 6.08 -17.46 8.20
CA GLN A 268 6.25 -17.02 9.58
C GLN A 268 5.13 -16.05 9.99
N SER A 269 4.88 -15.03 9.17
CA SER A 269 3.89 -13.98 9.45
C SER A 269 2.47 -14.56 9.46
N VAL A 270 2.10 -15.30 8.42
CA VAL A 270 0.77 -15.91 8.27
C VAL A 270 0.48 -16.89 9.42
N LYS A 271 1.44 -17.73 9.78
CA LYS A 271 1.28 -18.66 10.91
C LYS A 271 0.98 -17.93 12.23
N ARG A 272 1.65 -16.82 12.50
CA ARG A 272 1.39 -15.99 13.69
C ARG A 272 0.03 -15.33 13.64
N LEU A 273 -0.33 -14.73 12.52
CA LEU A 273 -1.62 -14.06 12.33
C LEU A 273 -2.79 -15.06 12.45
N PHE A 274 -2.70 -16.21 11.79
CA PHE A 274 -3.74 -17.23 11.80
C PHE A 274 -3.85 -18.00 13.13
N SER A 275 -2.87 -17.84 14.02
CA SER A 275 -3.00 -18.38 15.39
C SER A 275 -3.95 -17.55 16.25
N VAL A 276 -4.21 -16.28 15.91
CA VAL A 276 -5.05 -15.35 16.68
C VAL A 276 -6.31 -14.90 15.93
N ILE A 277 -6.31 -14.93 14.59
CA ILE A 277 -7.48 -14.64 13.75
C ILE A 277 -8.19 -15.96 13.41
N LYS A 278 -9.51 -15.99 13.59
CA LYS A 278 -10.34 -17.17 13.31
C LYS A 278 -10.73 -17.28 11.83
#